data_8fe94c59d8fab3a1b2413a04cf7cfcd9
#
_entry.id   8fe94c59d8fab3a1b2413a04cf7cfcd9
#
_cell.length_a   1.000
_cell.length_b   1.000
_cell.length_c   1.000
_cell.angle_alpha   90.00
_cell.angle_beta   90.00
_cell.angle_gamma   90.00
#
_symmetry.space_group_name_H-M   'P 1'
#
loop_
_entity.id
_entity.type
_entity.pdbx_description
1 polymer ?
#
loop_
_entity_poly.entity_id
_entity_poly.type
_entity_poly.pdbx_seq_one_letter_code
_entity_poly.pdbx_strand_id
1 'polypeptide(L)'
;MGIRFCLASLKPEKEKQYEIMAGHSKFKNIMHRKGAQDKKRAKIFGRLIKELTVAARSSTDPDSNPRLRTALSAARAANMPKDNIERVLKRAEGGEGENYDEIRYEGYGPGGTALIVDAMTDNRNRTASEVRAAFNKYGGSLGETGSVNFMFDRVGQIIYPADAADADTMFEVVLEAGADNVESDDNGHEVICAPDDFNAVREALEAVFGAPEESGLTWKPQNSIAVDEAQASTLLKLLDALDDNDDVQNVASNFDISDDIIAKFT
;
A
#
# COMPACT_ATOMS: atom_id res chain seq x y z
N MET A 1 -21.91 58.72 25.06
CA MET A 1 -21.65 57.49 25.83
C MET A 1 -21.74 56.33 24.82
N GLY A 2 -20.65 56.01 24.16
CA GLY A 2 -20.62 55.05 23.05
C GLY A 2 -20.02 53.75 23.55
N ILE A 3 -20.78 52.67 23.42
CA ILE A 3 -20.36 51.32 23.74
C ILE A 3 -19.70 50.75 22.48
N ARG A 4 -18.36 50.55 22.53
CA ARG A 4 -17.62 49.80 21.51
C ARG A 4 -17.83 48.32 21.80
N PHE A 5 -18.52 47.62 20.91
CA PHE A 5 -18.51 46.17 20.85
C PHE A 5 -17.18 45.69 20.25
N CYS A 6 -16.41 44.96 21.07
CA CYS A 6 -15.20 44.28 20.66
C CYS A 6 -15.63 42.97 19.98
N LEU A 7 -15.55 42.89 18.65
CA LEU A 7 -15.69 41.65 17.90
C LEU A 7 -14.39 40.83 18.06
N ALA A 8 -14.40 39.88 19.00
CA ALA A 8 -13.41 38.83 19.06
C ALA A 8 -13.60 37.89 17.85
N SER A 9 -12.64 37.91 16.95
CA SER A 9 -12.59 37.01 15.81
C SER A 9 -12.37 35.57 16.28
N LEU A 10 -13.42 34.77 16.26
CA LEU A 10 -13.32 33.31 16.32
C LEU A 10 -12.68 32.83 15.02
N LYS A 11 -11.44 32.40 15.09
CA LYS A 11 -10.81 31.59 14.03
C LYS A 11 -11.51 30.23 13.99
N PRO A 12 -11.86 29.69 12.82
CA PRO A 12 -12.46 28.36 12.76
C PRO A 12 -11.40 27.29 13.04
N GLU A 13 -11.70 26.43 14.00
CA GLU A 13 -11.00 25.16 14.27
C GLU A 13 -11.27 24.16 13.13
N LYS A 14 -10.65 24.34 11.96
CA LYS A 14 -10.76 23.40 10.84
C LYS A 14 -9.42 22.88 10.32
N GLU A 15 -8.31 23.13 11.02
CA GLU A 15 -6.98 22.74 10.52
C GLU A 15 -6.41 21.44 11.11
N LYS A 16 -7.17 20.64 11.87
CA LYS A 16 -6.62 19.42 12.51
C LYS A 16 -7.00 18.08 11.88
N GLN A 17 -7.68 18.06 10.75
CA GLN A 17 -8.21 16.81 10.18
C GLN A 17 -7.44 16.30 8.94
N TYR A 18 -6.43 17.02 8.47
CA TYR A 18 -5.72 16.69 7.22
C TYR A 18 -4.32 16.07 7.39
N GLU A 19 -3.83 15.88 8.62
CA GLU A 19 -2.48 15.35 8.86
C GLU A 19 -2.36 13.81 8.92
N ILE A 20 -3.45 13.05 8.82
CA ILE A 20 -3.48 11.62 9.19
C ILE A 20 -2.93 10.67 8.10
N MET A 21 -2.79 11.12 6.85
CA MET A 21 -2.43 10.24 5.72
C MET A 21 -1.00 10.35 5.20
N ALA A 22 -0.24 11.34 5.62
CA ALA A 22 1.08 11.64 5.05
C ALA A 22 2.22 10.65 5.41
N GLY A 23 2.09 9.88 6.49
CA GLY A 23 3.20 9.06 7.01
C GLY A 23 3.54 7.83 6.16
N HIS A 24 2.53 7.08 5.72
CA HIS A 24 2.73 5.80 5.04
C HIS A 24 3.15 5.98 3.57
N SER A 25 2.51 6.88 2.84
CA SER A 25 2.87 7.20 1.45
C SER A 25 4.23 7.90 1.36
N LYS A 26 4.53 8.82 2.29
CA LYS A 26 5.86 9.45 2.41
C LYS A 26 6.96 8.44 2.70
N PHE A 27 6.69 7.45 3.56
CA PHE A 27 7.65 6.38 3.87
C PHE A 27 7.94 5.49 2.66
N LYS A 28 6.93 5.05 1.90
CA LYS A 28 7.14 4.31 0.65
C LYS A 28 8.07 5.08 -0.29
N ASN A 29 7.87 6.40 -0.46
CA ASN A 29 8.70 7.24 -1.30
C ASN A 29 10.16 7.33 -0.83
N ILE A 30 10.41 7.31 0.49
CA ILE A 30 11.77 7.29 1.06
C ILE A 30 12.46 5.95 0.78
N MET A 31 11.75 4.84 0.96
CA MET A 31 12.23 3.48 0.66
C MET A 31 12.57 3.32 -0.82
N HIS A 32 11.79 3.93 -1.71
CA HIS A 32 12.04 3.89 -3.16
C HIS A 32 13.35 4.57 -3.58
N ARG A 33 13.89 5.50 -2.80
CA ARG A 33 15.14 6.21 -3.14
C ARG A 33 16.43 5.45 -2.76
N LYS A 34 16.40 4.50 -1.83
CA LYS A 34 17.61 3.92 -1.18
C LYS A 34 18.08 2.55 -1.64
N GLY A 35 17.62 1.94 -2.73
CA GLY A 35 18.05 0.59 -3.10
C GLY A 35 18.52 0.43 -4.55
N ALA A 36 19.42 -0.55 -4.79
CA ALA A 36 19.83 -0.92 -6.13
C ALA A 36 18.61 -1.30 -6.98
N GLN A 37 18.35 -0.55 -8.05
CA GLN A 37 17.17 -0.67 -8.91
C GLN A 37 16.89 -2.12 -9.38
N ASP A 38 17.95 -2.89 -9.64
CA ASP A 38 17.81 -4.26 -10.12
C ASP A 38 17.25 -5.23 -9.08
N LYS A 39 17.67 -5.11 -7.81
CA LYS A 39 17.09 -5.92 -6.71
C LYS A 39 15.63 -5.60 -6.47
N LYS A 40 15.28 -4.32 -6.45
CA LYS A 40 13.90 -3.87 -6.31
C LYS A 40 13.02 -4.39 -7.44
N ARG A 41 13.50 -4.31 -8.68
CA ARG A 41 12.79 -4.80 -9.85
C ARG A 41 12.56 -6.31 -9.80
N ALA A 42 13.59 -7.09 -9.43
CA ALA A 42 13.47 -8.54 -9.29
C ALA A 42 12.41 -8.93 -8.25
N LYS A 43 12.36 -8.20 -7.12
CA LYS A 43 11.40 -8.41 -6.05
C LYS A 43 9.97 -8.06 -6.48
N ILE A 44 9.78 -6.90 -7.12
CA ILE A 44 8.47 -6.52 -7.68
C ILE A 44 8.00 -7.61 -8.66
N PHE A 45 8.89 -8.10 -9.52
CA PHE A 45 8.53 -9.17 -10.45
C PHE A 45 8.19 -10.48 -9.72
N GLY A 46 8.91 -10.83 -8.65
CA GLY A 46 8.59 -11.99 -7.82
C GLY A 46 7.19 -11.93 -7.22
N ARG A 47 6.82 -10.78 -6.64
CA ARG A 47 5.47 -10.52 -6.10
C ARG A 47 4.40 -10.62 -7.18
N LEU A 48 4.61 -9.98 -8.31
CA LEU A 48 3.67 -10.00 -9.43
C LEU A 48 3.51 -11.39 -10.04
N ILE A 49 4.57 -12.20 -10.10
CA ILE A 49 4.51 -13.59 -10.56
C ILE A 49 3.64 -14.43 -9.61
N LYS A 50 3.80 -14.26 -8.29
CA LYS A 50 2.95 -14.95 -7.30
C LYS A 50 1.49 -14.53 -7.43
N GLU A 51 1.22 -13.22 -7.54
CA GLU A 51 -0.13 -12.69 -7.73
C GLU A 51 -0.77 -13.21 -9.01
N LEU A 52 -0.07 -13.15 -10.14
CA LEU A 52 -0.53 -13.72 -11.41
C LEU A 52 -0.81 -15.21 -11.31
N THR A 53 0.05 -15.97 -10.62
CA THR A 53 -0.12 -17.41 -10.42
C THR A 53 -1.38 -17.72 -9.62
N VAL A 54 -1.62 -16.99 -8.52
CA VAL A 54 -2.81 -17.18 -7.68
C VAL A 54 -4.06 -16.73 -8.42
N ALA A 55 -4.03 -15.57 -9.08
CA ALA A 55 -5.16 -15.05 -9.85
C ALA A 55 -5.56 -15.98 -10.99
N ALA A 56 -4.60 -16.53 -11.74
CA ALA A 56 -4.86 -17.39 -12.89
C ALA A 56 -5.45 -18.76 -12.55
N ARG A 57 -5.45 -19.17 -11.26
CA ARG A 57 -6.06 -20.46 -10.83
C ARG A 57 -7.56 -20.52 -11.07
N SER A 58 -8.27 -19.41 -10.91
CA SER A 58 -9.72 -19.39 -11.10
C SER A 58 -10.11 -19.33 -12.59
N SER A 59 -9.36 -18.60 -13.39
CA SER A 59 -9.48 -18.49 -14.85
C SER A 59 -8.26 -17.78 -15.41
N THR A 60 -7.74 -18.27 -16.55
CA THR A 60 -6.65 -17.59 -17.30
C THR A 60 -7.19 -16.54 -18.28
N ASP A 61 -8.51 -16.39 -18.38
CA ASP A 61 -9.17 -15.37 -19.19
C ASP A 61 -9.38 -14.08 -18.38
N PRO A 62 -8.70 -12.96 -18.75
CA PRO A 62 -8.82 -11.69 -18.03
C PRO A 62 -10.23 -11.07 -18.08
N ASP A 63 -11.01 -11.38 -19.11
CA ASP A 63 -12.36 -10.82 -19.25
C ASP A 63 -13.32 -11.40 -18.21
N SER A 64 -13.11 -12.65 -17.83
CA SER A 64 -13.88 -13.34 -16.79
C SER A 64 -13.26 -13.29 -15.38
N ASN A 65 -12.03 -12.77 -15.26
CA ASN A 65 -11.26 -12.78 -14.01
C ASN A 65 -10.73 -11.38 -13.65
N PRO A 66 -11.48 -10.58 -12.86
CA PRO A 66 -11.07 -9.22 -12.48
C PRO A 66 -9.73 -9.18 -11.74
N ARG A 67 -9.44 -10.16 -10.86
CA ARG A 67 -8.16 -10.25 -10.14
C ARG A 67 -6.98 -10.44 -11.12
N LEU A 68 -7.14 -11.30 -12.11
CA LEU A 68 -6.11 -11.52 -13.12
C LEU A 68 -5.91 -10.25 -13.98
N ARG A 69 -6.99 -9.56 -14.34
CA ARG A 69 -6.92 -8.31 -15.08
C ARG A 69 -6.11 -7.25 -14.34
N THR A 70 -6.36 -7.08 -13.03
CA THR A 70 -5.59 -6.18 -12.16
C THR A 70 -4.12 -6.59 -12.10
N ALA A 71 -3.82 -7.86 -11.87
CA ALA A 71 -2.45 -8.36 -11.81
C ALA A 71 -1.69 -8.19 -13.14
N LEU A 72 -2.37 -8.39 -14.28
CA LEU A 72 -1.81 -8.14 -15.61
C LEU A 72 -1.52 -6.65 -15.85
N SER A 73 -2.42 -5.76 -15.44
CA SER A 73 -2.20 -4.31 -15.52
C SER A 73 -0.98 -3.90 -14.69
N ALA A 74 -0.88 -4.34 -13.44
CA ALA A 74 0.27 -4.08 -12.58
C ALA A 74 1.59 -4.64 -13.15
N ALA A 75 1.56 -5.84 -13.74
CA ALA A 75 2.74 -6.42 -14.37
C ALA A 75 3.21 -5.61 -15.59
N ARG A 76 2.28 -5.08 -16.38
CA ARG A 76 2.59 -4.21 -17.52
C ARG A 76 3.13 -2.85 -17.06
N ALA A 77 2.52 -2.23 -16.06
CA ALA A 77 2.99 -0.99 -15.45
C ALA A 77 4.42 -1.13 -14.90
N ALA A 78 4.75 -2.27 -14.28
CA ALA A 78 6.10 -2.60 -13.82
C ALA A 78 7.08 -2.95 -14.97
N ASN A 79 6.67 -2.87 -16.23
CA ASN A 79 7.46 -3.28 -17.40
C ASN A 79 7.96 -4.73 -17.34
N MET A 80 7.11 -5.65 -16.86
CA MET A 80 7.44 -7.07 -16.86
C MET A 80 7.46 -7.59 -18.31
N PRO A 81 8.52 -8.34 -18.71
CA PRO A 81 8.57 -8.94 -20.03
C PRO A 81 7.38 -9.86 -20.32
N LYS A 82 6.80 -9.72 -21.51
CA LYS A 82 5.62 -10.48 -21.96
C LYS A 82 5.82 -11.99 -21.79
N ASP A 83 7.01 -12.50 -22.12
CA ASP A 83 7.35 -13.92 -21.98
C ASP A 83 7.21 -14.45 -20.55
N ASN A 84 7.46 -13.60 -19.54
CA ASN A 84 7.28 -13.99 -18.12
C ASN A 84 5.79 -14.13 -17.80
N ILE A 85 4.98 -13.21 -18.26
CA ILE A 85 3.51 -13.25 -18.08
C ILE A 85 2.94 -14.49 -18.78
N GLU A 86 3.25 -14.70 -20.05
CA GLU A 86 2.78 -15.85 -20.84
C GLU A 86 3.20 -17.19 -20.22
N ARG A 87 4.42 -17.27 -19.66
CA ARG A 87 4.90 -18.47 -18.97
C ARG A 87 4.08 -18.81 -17.75
N VAL A 88 3.70 -17.78 -16.94
CA VAL A 88 2.86 -17.97 -15.75
C VAL A 88 1.47 -18.45 -16.15
N LEU A 89 0.83 -17.80 -17.12
CA LEU A 89 -0.51 -18.18 -17.61
C LEU A 89 -0.52 -19.60 -18.17
N LYS A 90 0.45 -19.95 -18.99
CA LYS A 90 0.57 -21.29 -19.57
C LYS A 90 0.77 -22.39 -18.51
N ARG A 91 1.52 -22.13 -17.44
CA ARG A 91 1.64 -23.07 -16.32
C ARG A 91 0.33 -23.23 -15.56
N ALA A 92 -0.42 -22.15 -15.38
CA ALA A 92 -1.73 -22.20 -14.73
C ALA A 92 -2.74 -23.02 -15.55
N GLU A 93 -2.76 -22.87 -16.89
CA GLU A 93 -3.57 -23.66 -17.82
C GLU A 93 -3.22 -25.15 -17.75
N GLY A 94 -1.93 -25.50 -17.62
CA GLY A 94 -1.45 -26.87 -17.51
C GLY A 94 -1.69 -27.52 -16.13
N GLY A 95 -2.20 -26.78 -15.15
CA GLY A 95 -2.35 -27.29 -13.78
C GLY A 95 -1.04 -27.47 -13.02
N GLU A 96 0.06 -26.97 -13.57
CA GLU A 96 1.44 -27.08 -13.01
C GLU A 96 1.83 -25.87 -12.17
N GLY A 97 0.87 -24.98 -11.82
CA GLY A 97 1.15 -23.78 -11.03
C GLY A 97 1.59 -24.10 -9.60
N GLU A 98 2.59 -23.40 -9.11
CA GLU A 98 2.99 -23.44 -7.70
C GLU A 98 1.81 -23.11 -6.80
N ASN A 99 1.68 -23.85 -5.69
CA ASN A 99 0.56 -23.69 -4.79
C ASN A 99 0.92 -22.70 -3.68
N TYR A 100 0.56 -21.42 -3.88
CA TYR A 100 0.74 -20.40 -2.85
C TYR A 100 -0.50 -20.32 -1.95
N ASP A 101 -0.25 -20.31 -0.63
CA ASP A 101 -1.23 -19.94 0.39
C ASP A 101 -1.16 -18.43 0.64
N GLU A 102 -2.32 -17.78 0.67
CA GLU A 102 -2.45 -16.41 1.10
C GLU A 102 -2.60 -16.38 2.63
N ILE A 103 -1.71 -15.68 3.31
CA ILE A 103 -1.69 -15.62 4.77
C ILE A 103 -1.52 -14.18 5.21
N ARG A 104 -2.25 -13.81 6.25
CA ARG A 104 -2.09 -12.54 6.94
C ARG A 104 -1.47 -12.76 8.29
N TYR A 105 -0.44 -11.96 8.59
CA TYR A 105 0.14 -11.85 9.91
C TYR A 105 -0.19 -10.49 10.47
N GLU A 106 -0.46 -10.46 11.77
CA GLU A 106 -0.83 -9.27 12.51
C GLU A 106 0.07 -9.13 13.72
N GLY A 107 0.47 -7.91 14.07
CA GLY A 107 1.36 -7.71 15.20
C GLY A 107 1.56 -6.25 15.55
N TYR A 108 2.34 -6.05 16.60
CA TYR A 108 2.71 -4.74 17.10
C TYR A 108 4.20 -4.49 16.92
N GLY A 109 4.54 -3.33 16.38
CA GLY A 109 5.90 -2.86 16.22
C GLY A 109 6.36 -1.92 17.34
N PRO A 110 7.56 -1.35 17.22
CA PRO A 110 8.06 -0.32 18.11
C PRO A 110 7.07 0.83 18.29
N GLY A 111 6.96 1.36 19.52
CA GLY A 111 6.00 2.42 19.84
C GLY A 111 4.53 1.96 19.94
N GLY A 112 4.26 0.65 19.87
CA GLY A 112 2.90 0.10 19.89
C GLY A 112 2.16 0.26 18.55
N THR A 113 2.89 0.53 17.48
CA THR A 113 2.33 0.62 16.13
C THR A 113 1.76 -0.71 15.69
N ALA A 114 0.57 -0.69 15.10
CA ALA A 114 -0.06 -1.89 14.54
C ALA A 114 0.50 -2.17 13.14
N LEU A 115 0.74 -3.44 12.83
CA LEU A 115 1.19 -3.89 11.51
C LEU A 115 0.33 -5.04 10.99
N ILE A 116 -0.05 -4.94 9.71
CA ILE A 116 -0.62 -6.05 8.93
C ILE A 116 0.41 -6.43 7.87
N VAL A 117 0.69 -7.72 7.75
CA VAL A 117 1.62 -8.28 6.75
C VAL A 117 0.86 -9.31 5.94
N ASP A 118 0.57 -8.99 4.68
CA ASP A 118 -0.02 -9.95 3.74
C ASP A 118 1.11 -10.70 3.02
N ALA A 119 1.05 -12.02 3.00
CA ALA A 119 2.06 -12.90 2.41
C ALA A 119 1.44 -13.95 1.48
N MET A 120 2.20 -14.33 0.46
CA MET A 120 1.91 -15.47 -0.42
C MET A 120 3.08 -16.45 -0.36
N THR A 121 2.84 -17.65 0.15
CA THR A 121 3.90 -18.61 0.40
C THR A 121 3.53 -20.03 0.01
N ASP A 122 4.52 -20.78 -0.41
CA ASP A 122 4.46 -22.24 -0.59
C ASP A 122 4.76 -22.99 0.72
N ASN A 123 5.23 -22.28 1.77
CA ASN A 123 5.59 -22.87 3.06
C ASN A 123 5.22 -21.97 4.25
N ARG A 124 3.99 -22.17 4.79
CA ARG A 124 3.42 -21.40 5.91
C ARG A 124 4.32 -21.36 7.14
N ASN A 125 4.99 -22.47 7.48
CA ASN A 125 5.81 -22.57 8.68
C ASN A 125 7.11 -21.77 8.54
N ARG A 126 7.74 -21.81 7.37
CA ARG A 126 8.92 -21.00 7.06
C ARG A 126 8.59 -19.51 7.21
N THR A 127 7.58 -19.04 6.49
CA THR A 127 7.19 -17.63 6.49
C THR A 127 6.78 -17.14 7.87
N ALA A 128 5.98 -17.93 8.62
CA ALA A 128 5.61 -17.61 10.01
C ALA A 128 6.83 -17.45 10.92
N SER A 129 7.85 -18.31 10.75
CA SER A 129 9.10 -18.25 11.54
C SER A 129 9.92 -17.01 11.19
N GLU A 130 10.03 -16.67 9.89
CA GLU A 130 10.79 -15.52 9.42
C GLU A 130 10.13 -14.21 9.82
N VAL A 131 8.80 -14.08 9.65
CA VAL A 131 8.03 -12.91 10.07
C VAL A 131 8.14 -12.72 11.59
N ARG A 132 7.96 -13.79 12.38
CA ARG A 132 8.14 -13.72 13.85
C ARG A 132 9.55 -13.30 14.24
N ALA A 133 10.56 -13.81 13.57
CA ALA A 133 11.95 -13.45 13.82
C ALA A 133 12.21 -11.96 13.52
N ALA A 134 11.63 -11.42 12.43
CA ALA A 134 11.73 -10.01 12.09
C ALA A 134 11.09 -9.13 13.18
N PHE A 135 9.85 -9.42 13.59
CA PHE A 135 9.19 -8.69 14.70
C PHE A 135 10.04 -8.72 15.97
N ASN A 136 10.46 -9.89 16.44
CA ASN A 136 11.23 -10.05 17.67
C ASN A 136 12.57 -9.32 17.60
N LYS A 137 13.27 -9.36 16.46
CA LYS A 137 14.58 -8.71 16.27
C LYS A 137 14.51 -7.20 16.42
N TYR A 138 13.41 -6.60 16.04
CA TYR A 138 13.23 -5.15 16.03
C TYR A 138 12.25 -4.67 17.11
N GLY A 139 12.10 -5.43 18.20
CA GLY A 139 11.34 -4.99 19.39
C GLY A 139 9.83 -4.97 19.23
N GLY A 140 9.31 -5.64 18.21
CA GLY A 140 7.89 -5.89 18.01
C GLY A 140 7.46 -7.26 18.53
N SER A 141 6.19 -7.57 18.37
CA SER A 141 5.60 -8.89 18.69
C SER A 141 4.55 -9.29 17.65
N LEU A 142 4.67 -10.50 17.16
CA LEU A 142 3.64 -11.09 16.31
C LEU A 142 2.46 -11.48 17.19
N GLY A 143 1.26 -11.00 16.85
CA GLY A 143 0.00 -11.28 17.52
C GLY A 143 -0.74 -12.48 16.90
N GLU A 144 -1.94 -12.74 17.41
CA GLU A 144 -2.88 -13.66 16.81
C GLU A 144 -3.66 -12.97 15.67
N THR A 145 -4.27 -13.76 14.79
CA THR A 145 -5.17 -13.22 13.74
C THR A 145 -6.33 -12.45 14.38
N GLY A 146 -6.59 -11.25 13.93
CA GLY A 146 -7.62 -10.36 14.49
C GLY A 146 -7.10 -9.42 15.58
N SER A 147 -5.79 -9.44 15.90
CA SER A 147 -5.23 -8.60 16.97
C SER A 147 -5.14 -7.12 16.61
N VAL A 148 -5.02 -6.77 15.33
CA VAL A 148 -4.88 -5.38 14.86
C VAL A 148 -5.77 -5.03 13.67
N ASN A 149 -6.39 -5.98 12.98
CA ASN A 149 -7.15 -5.71 11.75
C ASN A 149 -8.31 -4.73 11.94
N PHE A 150 -8.89 -4.67 13.15
CA PHE A 150 -9.95 -3.72 13.50
C PHE A 150 -9.50 -2.25 13.53
N MET A 151 -8.18 -2.00 13.48
CA MET A 151 -7.59 -0.66 13.38
C MET A 151 -7.42 -0.19 11.93
N PHE A 152 -7.79 -1.03 10.95
CA PHE A 152 -7.58 -0.76 9.53
C PHE A 152 -8.86 -1.04 8.75
N ASP A 153 -9.05 -0.25 7.70
CA ASP A 153 -10.07 -0.49 6.68
C ASP A 153 -9.43 -1.10 5.44
N ARG A 154 -10.10 -2.08 4.84
CA ARG A 154 -9.69 -2.60 3.53
C ARG A 154 -10.16 -1.65 2.46
N VAL A 155 -9.25 -1.14 1.62
CA VAL A 155 -9.55 -0.13 0.60
C VAL A 155 -8.87 -0.45 -0.72
N GLY A 156 -9.41 0.07 -1.81
CA GLY A 156 -8.72 0.22 -3.07
C GLY A 156 -7.86 1.48 -3.02
N GLN A 157 -6.59 1.39 -3.40
CA GLN A 157 -5.64 2.49 -3.50
C GLN A 157 -5.12 2.58 -4.93
N ILE A 158 -5.09 3.79 -5.49
CA ILE A 158 -4.55 4.07 -6.81
C ILE A 158 -3.66 5.31 -6.70
N ILE A 159 -2.41 5.20 -7.16
CA ILE A 159 -1.42 6.26 -7.04
C ILE A 159 -1.03 6.75 -8.43
N TYR A 160 -1.12 8.05 -8.63
CA TYR A 160 -0.65 8.75 -9.81
C TYR A 160 0.48 9.73 -9.44
N PRO A 161 1.45 9.96 -10.35
CA PRO A 161 2.48 10.97 -10.14
C PRO A 161 1.88 12.38 -10.16
N ALA A 162 2.55 13.33 -9.51
CA ALA A 162 2.06 14.72 -9.37
C ALA A 162 1.88 15.45 -10.73
N ASP A 163 2.57 15.01 -11.76
CA ASP A 163 2.47 15.58 -13.12
C ASP A 163 1.37 14.94 -13.97
N ALA A 164 0.62 13.96 -13.45
CA ALA A 164 -0.51 13.35 -14.17
C ALA A 164 -1.65 14.35 -14.41
N ALA A 165 -1.93 15.21 -13.44
CA ALA A 165 -2.91 16.30 -13.53
C ALA A 165 -2.67 17.34 -12.41
N ASP A 166 -3.33 18.48 -12.48
CA ASP A 166 -3.46 19.36 -11.31
C ASP A 166 -4.48 18.79 -10.31
N ALA A 167 -4.42 19.26 -9.06
CA ALA A 167 -5.26 18.73 -7.98
C ALA A 167 -6.77 18.89 -8.23
N ASP A 168 -7.18 20.00 -8.86
CA ASP A 168 -8.60 20.27 -9.14
C ASP A 168 -9.12 19.33 -10.22
N THR A 169 -8.38 19.15 -11.31
CA THR A 169 -8.70 18.20 -12.39
C THR A 169 -8.73 16.76 -11.87
N MET A 170 -7.74 16.37 -11.04
CA MET A 170 -7.72 15.04 -10.43
C MET A 170 -8.95 14.83 -9.56
N PHE A 171 -9.31 15.81 -8.72
CA PHE A 171 -10.47 15.74 -7.82
C PHE A 171 -11.78 15.55 -8.59
N GLU A 172 -12.00 16.33 -9.68
CA GLU A 172 -13.21 16.23 -10.49
C GLU A 172 -13.37 14.83 -11.11
N VAL A 173 -12.32 14.30 -11.74
CA VAL A 173 -12.36 12.99 -12.40
C VAL A 173 -12.51 11.86 -11.38
N VAL A 174 -11.85 11.96 -10.23
CA VAL A 174 -11.94 10.97 -9.14
C VAL A 174 -13.36 10.92 -8.56
N LEU A 175 -14.01 12.09 -8.40
CA LEU A 175 -15.38 12.17 -7.93
C LEU A 175 -16.36 11.54 -8.96
N GLU A 176 -16.17 11.82 -10.26
CA GLU A 176 -16.98 11.22 -11.33
C GLU A 176 -16.78 9.70 -11.44
N ALA A 177 -15.56 9.21 -11.14
CA ALA A 177 -15.26 7.78 -11.11
C ALA A 177 -15.88 7.04 -9.92
N GLY A 178 -16.42 7.75 -8.92
CA GLY A 178 -17.07 7.18 -7.75
C GLY A 178 -16.11 6.73 -6.65
N ALA A 179 -14.93 7.31 -6.57
CA ALA A 179 -14.01 7.07 -5.45
C ALA A 179 -14.43 7.82 -4.18
N ASP A 180 -13.97 7.33 -3.02
CA ASP A 180 -14.33 7.89 -1.71
C ASP A 180 -13.52 9.14 -1.37
N ASN A 181 -12.25 9.19 -1.78
CA ASN A 181 -11.33 10.28 -1.45
C ASN A 181 -10.17 10.38 -2.44
N VAL A 182 -9.61 11.58 -2.56
CA VAL A 182 -8.31 11.83 -3.22
C VAL A 182 -7.49 12.81 -2.40
N GLU A 183 -6.23 12.48 -2.20
CA GLU A 183 -5.24 13.37 -1.59
C GLU A 183 -4.17 13.69 -2.63
N SER A 184 -3.90 14.98 -2.81
CA SER A 184 -2.92 15.48 -3.79
C SER A 184 -1.87 16.31 -3.07
N ASP A 185 -0.59 15.97 -3.28
CA ASP A 185 0.56 16.72 -2.77
C ASP A 185 1.69 16.79 -3.81
N ASP A 186 2.84 17.32 -3.42
CA ASP A 186 4.02 17.43 -4.29
C ASP A 186 4.60 16.05 -4.72
N ASN A 187 4.20 14.96 -4.08
CA ASN A 187 4.66 13.61 -4.39
C ASN A 187 3.72 12.87 -5.34
N GLY A 188 2.45 13.29 -5.43
CA GLY A 188 1.46 12.68 -6.31
C GLY A 188 0.03 12.78 -5.83
N HIS A 189 -0.80 11.93 -6.41
CA HIS A 189 -2.23 11.83 -6.10
C HIS A 189 -2.52 10.42 -5.59
N GLU A 190 -3.06 10.33 -4.39
CA GLU A 190 -3.52 9.08 -3.78
C GLU A 190 -5.04 9.02 -3.79
N VAL A 191 -5.60 8.12 -4.58
CA VAL A 191 -7.05 7.89 -4.69
C VAL A 191 -7.44 6.68 -3.88
N ILE A 192 -8.47 6.82 -3.05
CA ILE A 192 -9.02 5.77 -2.19
C ILE A 192 -10.46 5.49 -2.58
N CYS A 193 -10.81 4.21 -2.68
CA CYS A 193 -12.18 3.77 -2.97
C CYS A 193 -12.53 2.50 -2.18
N ALA A 194 -13.82 2.16 -2.16
CA ALA A 194 -14.27 0.90 -1.62
C ALA A 194 -13.65 -0.28 -2.40
N PRO A 195 -13.34 -1.42 -1.73
CA PRO A 195 -12.75 -2.59 -2.40
C PRO A 195 -13.56 -3.11 -3.57
N ASP A 196 -14.89 -3.05 -3.48
CA ASP A 196 -15.81 -3.55 -4.51
C ASP A 196 -15.80 -2.66 -5.75
N ASP A 197 -15.57 -1.35 -5.59
CA ASP A 197 -15.54 -0.35 -6.68
C ASP A 197 -14.15 -0.19 -7.30
N PHE A 198 -13.12 -0.79 -6.70
CA PHE A 198 -11.72 -0.61 -7.08
C PHE A 198 -11.46 -0.78 -8.58
N ASN A 199 -11.99 -1.84 -9.20
CA ASN A 199 -11.75 -2.09 -10.62
C ASN A 199 -12.43 -1.05 -11.51
N ALA A 200 -13.66 -0.63 -11.18
CA ALA A 200 -14.41 0.37 -11.93
C ALA A 200 -13.74 1.75 -11.85
N VAL A 201 -13.35 2.15 -10.64
CA VAL A 201 -12.63 3.41 -10.40
C VAL A 201 -11.28 3.41 -11.12
N ARG A 202 -10.50 2.34 -11.00
CA ARG A 202 -9.21 2.22 -11.68
C ARG A 202 -9.34 2.32 -13.20
N GLU A 203 -10.30 1.60 -13.80
CA GLU A 203 -10.53 1.63 -15.26
C GLU A 203 -10.97 3.02 -15.73
N ALA A 204 -11.82 3.72 -14.97
CA ALA A 204 -12.25 5.08 -15.28
C ALA A 204 -11.07 6.08 -15.23
N LEU A 205 -10.24 6.01 -14.20
CA LEU A 205 -9.06 6.87 -14.07
C LEU A 205 -8.00 6.56 -15.13
N GLU A 206 -7.76 5.27 -15.42
CA GLU A 206 -6.81 4.84 -16.45
C GLU A 206 -7.19 5.33 -17.86
N ALA A 207 -8.50 5.44 -18.14
CA ALA A 207 -8.99 5.98 -19.41
C ALA A 207 -8.68 7.47 -19.60
N VAL A 208 -8.55 8.24 -18.51
CA VAL A 208 -8.28 9.68 -18.53
C VAL A 208 -6.80 10.00 -18.38
N PHE A 209 -6.15 9.40 -17.36
CA PHE A 209 -4.78 9.74 -16.96
C PHE A 209 -3.73 8.70 -17.42
N GLY A 210 -4.16 7.59 -18.03
CA GLY A 210 -3.28 6.48 -18.36
C GLY A 210 -3.03 5.55 -17.17
N ALA A 211 -2.04 4.67 -17.29
CA ALA A 211 -1.73 3.68 -16.25
C ALA A 211 -1.21 4.36 -14.97
N PRO A 212 -1.74 4.01 -13.79
CA PRO A 212 -1.24 4.51 -12.51
C PRO A 212 0.16 3.95 -12.21
N GLU A 213 0.91 4.62 -11.34
CA GLU A 213 2.21 4.11 -10.85
C GLU A 213 2.02 2.87 -9.98
N GLU A 214 1.02 2.90 -9.09
CA GLU A 214 0.68 1.79 -8.21
C GLU A 214 -0.85 1.69 -8.09
N SER A 215 -1.39 0.47 -8.08
CA SER A 215 -2.80 0.25 -7.80
C SER A 215 -3.02 -1.13 -7.18
N GLY A 216 -3.89 -1.21 -6.18
CA GLY A 216 -4.19 -2.47 -5.51
C GLY A 216 -5.09 -2.31 -4.30
N LEU A 217 -5.48 -3.45 -3.73
CA LEU A 217 -6.19 -3.48 -2.46
C LEU A 217 -5.19 -3.44 -1.31
N THR A 218 -5.36 -2.49 -0.40
CA THR A 218 -4.47 -2.28 0.75
C THR A 218 -5.24 -2.10 2.05
N TRP A 219 -4.50 -1.85 3.14
CA TRP A 219 -5.04 -1.58 4.47
C TRP A 219 -4.77 -0.13 4.84
N LYS A 220 -5.84 0.66 5.00
CA LYS A 220 -5.77 2.05 5.45
C LYS A 220 -5.97 2.08 6.96
N PRO A 221 -5.06 2.67 7.75
CA PRO A 221 -5.25 2.80 9.18
C PRO A 221 -6.37 3.82 9.49
N GLN A 222 -7.23 3.48 10.46
CA GLN A 222 -8.28 4.39 10.96
C GLN A 222 -7.71 5.48 11.88
N ASN A 223 -6.60 5.18 12.56
CA ASN A 223 -5.90 6.10 13.45
C ASN A 223 -4.40 5.90 13.31
N SER A 224 -3.63 6.98 13.39
CA SER A 224 -2.17 6.93 13.40
C SER A 224 -1.59 7.04 14.81
N ILE A 225 -0.40 6.46 15.00
CA ILE A 225 0.39 6.52 16.22
C ILE A 225 1.68 7.28 15.92
N ALA A 226 1.85 8.43 16.56
CA ALA A 226 3.09 9.20 16.45
C ALA A 226 4.25 8.44 17.08
N VAL A 227 5.37 8.32 16.36
CA VAL A 227 6.58 7.65 16.82
C VAL A 227 7.73 8.66 16.98
N ASP A 228 8.53 8.49 18.02
CA ASP A 228 9.76 9.26 18.20
C ASP A 228 10.89 8.77 17.26
N GLU A 229 12.02 9.50 17.23
CA GLU A 229 13.16 9.19 16.36
C GLU A 229 13.75 7.80 16.57
N ALA A 230 13.84 7.34 17.82
CA ALA A 230 14.40 6.03 18.17
C ALA A 230 13.45 4.89 17.75
N GLN A 231 12.16 5.08 18.00
CA GLN A 231 11.10 4.18 17.59
C GLN A 231 11.02 4.12 16.05
N ALA A 232 11.03 5.27 15.37
CA ALA A 232 11.03 5.39 13.93
C ALA A 232 12.21 4.62 13.31
N SER A 233 13.46 4.85 13.80
CA SER A 233 14.64 4.13 13.30
C SER A 233 14.51 2.62 13.40
N THR A 234 13.92 2.12 14.49
CA THR A 234 13.76 0.68 14.71
C THR A 234 12.60 0.11 13.88
N LEU A 235 11.49 0.86 13.79
CA LEU A 235 10.32 0.51 12.97
C LEU A 235 10.68 0.43 11.49
N LEU A 236 11.44 1.41 10.97
CA LEU A 236 11.89 1.41 9.59
C LEU A 236 12.71 0.16 9.25
N LYS A 237 13.59 -0.29 10.15
CA LYS A 237 14.35 -1.54 9.99
C LYS A 237 13.46 -2.79 10.02
N LEU A 238 12.38 -2.77 10.82
CA LEU A 238 11.39 -3.85 10.81
C LEU A 238 10.66 -3.90 9.47
N LEU A 239 10.19 -2.75 8.98
CA LEU A 239 9.51 -2.65 7.70
C LEU A 239 10.43 -3.09 6.54
N ASP A 240 11.69 -2.65 6.53
CA ASP A 240 12.70 -3.11 5.56
C ASP A 240 12.89 -4.63 5.60
N ALA A 241 13.00 -5.22 6.79
CA ALA A 241 13.19 -6.65 6.94
C ALA A 241 11.96 -7.47 6.52
N LEU A 242 10.75 -6.96 6.78
CA LEU A 242 9.51 -7.57 6.31
C LEU A 242 9.37 -7.42 4.80
N ASP A 243 9.66 -6.22 4.29
CA ASP A 243 9.65 -5.95 2.85
C ASP A 243 10.69 -6.81 2.12
N ASP A 244 11.86 -7.10 2.69
CA ASP A 244 12.89 -7.95 2.11
C ASP A 244 12.56 -9.45 2.08
N ASN A 245 11.51 -9.88 2.75
CA ASN A 245 11.05 -11.26 2.68
C ASN A 245 10.32 -11.52 1.35
N ASP A 246 10.74 -12.55 0.62
CA ASP A 246 10.21 -12.90 -0.71
C ASP A 246 8.74 -13.34 -0.68
N ASP A 247 8.24 -13.81 0.47
CA ASP A 247 6.85 -14.25 0.63
C ASP A 247 5.91 -13.09 0.98
N VAL A 248 6.44 -11.98 1.50
CA VAL A 248 5.65 -10.80 1.85
C VAL A 248 5.25 -10.02 0.60
N GLN A 249 3.95 -9.79 0.44
CA GLN A 249 3.36 -9.04 -0.65
C GLN A 249 3.14 -7.57 -0.29
N ASN A 250 2.58 -7.33 0.89
CA ASN A 250 2.25 -6.00 1.37
C ASN A 250 2.46 -5.90 2.89
N VAL A 251 2.88 -4.72 3.35
CA VAL A 251 2.96 -4.36 4.77
C VAL A 251 2.21 -3.06 4.97
N ALA A 252 1.22 -3.06 5.84
CA ALA A 252 0.51 -1.86 6.27
C ALA A 252 0.78 -1.59 7.74
N SER A 253 0.89 -0.33 8.12
CA SER A 253 1.10 0.09 9.50
C SER A 253 0.42 1.42 9.78
N ASN A 254 0.11 1.67 11.05
CA ASN A 254 -0.57 2.87 11.50
C ASN A 254 0.37 3.90 12.15
N PHE A 255 1.66 3.86 11.84
CA PHE A 255 2.61 4.86 12.36
C PHE A 255 2.46 6.22 11.66
N ASP A 256 2.83 7.25 12.40
CA ASP A 256 3.02 8.60 11.88
C ASP A 256 4.41 9.11 12.27
N ILE A 257 5.17 9.59 11.29
CA ILE A 257 6.52 10.13 11.47
C ILE A 257 6.50 11.58 11.02
N SER A 258 6.90 12.51 11.90
CA SER A 258 6.99 13.92 11.55
C SER A 258 8.05 14.18 10.47
N ASP A 259 7.83 15.21 9.65
CA ASP A 259 8.75 15.60 8.57
C ASP A 259 10.18 15.88 9.07
N ASP A 260 10.32 16.43 10.27
CA ASP A 260 11.62 16.67 10.93
C ASP A 260 12.40 15.37 11.21
N ILE A 261 11.69 14.30 11.56
CA ILE A 261 12.29 12.98 11.76
C ILE A 261 12.61 12.33 10.42
N ILE A 262 11.70 12.44 9.44
CA ILE A 262 11.92 11.92 8.08
C ILE A 262 13.17 12.52 7.45
N ALA A 263 13.38 13.83 7.58
CA ALA A 263 14.54 14.54 7.04
C ALA A 263 15.90 14.02 7.57
N LYS A 264 15.92 13.37 8.75
CA LYS A 264 17.13 12.78 9.31
C LYS A 264 17.48 11.40 8.72
N PHE A 265 16.54 10.74 8.09
CA PHE A 265 16.73 9.43 7.46
C PHE A 265 16.95 9.51 5.94
N THR A 266 16.77 10.70 5.35
CA THR A 266 17.00 10.98 3.93
C THR A 266 18.41 11.45 3.69
#